data_e0a60ef3a513ca876bf2e9da8fd824fe
#
_entry.id   e0a60ef3a513ca876bf2e9da8fd824fe
#
_cell.length_a   1.000
_cell.length_b   1.000
_cell.length_c   1.000
_cell.angle_alpha   90.00
_cell.angle_beta   90.00
_cell.angle_gamma   90.00
#
_symmetry.space_group_name_H-M   'P 1'
#
loop_
_entity.id
_entity.type
_entity.pdbx_description
1 polymer ?
#
loop_
_entity_poly.entity_id
_entity_poly.type
_entity_poly.pdbx_seq_one_letter_code
_entity_poly.pdbx_strand_id
1 'polypeptide(L)'
;MAPAADMKWSKQALEQSYTMLNICPQRKNLNTGAWQMLEEKVREWAMRDSVLVVITGPILAKQMPTIGKTSKIAVPGQFFKVVFAPYARPSRAIAFVMPNADADKLCSEYAVSVDEVERLTGFDFFNTLPDAEQRRLESGVDADSWFQF
;
A
#
# COMPACT_ATOMS: atom_id res chain seq x y z
N MET A 1 -3.15 -6.47 -3.57
CA MET A 1 -4.25 -6.44 -2.56
C MET A 1 -5.15 -5.24 -2.85
N ALA A 2 -5.98 -5.37 -3.88
CA ALA A 2 -7.00 -4.36 -4.18
C ALA A 2 -8.13 -4.44 -3.14
N PRO A 3 -8.57 -3.32 -2.56
CA PRO A 3 -9.67 -3.32 -1.58
C PRO A 3 -10.99 -3.76 -2.22
N ALA A 4 -11.76 -4.59 -1.53
CA ALA A 4 -13.09 -5.00 -2.01
C ALA A 4 -14.04 -3.81 -2.21
N ALA A 5 -13.84 -2.74 -1.43
CA ALA A 5 -14.62 -1.51 -1.55
C ALA A 5 -14.46 -0.84 -2.92
N ASP A 6 -13.27 -0.97 -3.56
CA ASP A 6 -12.95 -0.39 -4.86
C ASP A 6 -13.42 -1.27 -6.03
N MET A 7 -13.82 -2.51 -5.75
CA MET A 7 -14.24 -3.51 -6.77
C MET A 7 -15.76 -3.66 -6.90
N LYS A 8 -16.55 -2.75 -6.32
CA LYS A 8 -18.03 -2.82 -6.32
C LYS A 8 -18.69 -2.45 -7.65
N TRP A 9 -17.92 -2.04 -8.65
CA TRP A 9 -18.42 -1.65 -9.97
C TRP A 9 -18.94 -2.83 -10.80
N SER A 10 -18.58 -4.06 -10.48
CA SER A 10 -19.22 -5.28 -10.97
C SER A 10 -19.19 -6.41 -9.95
N LYS A 11 -20.16 -7.33 -10.01
CA LYS A 11 -20.21 -8.51 -9.15
C LYS A 11 -18.96 -9.38 -9.34
N GLN A 12 -18.54 -9.57 -10.59
CA GLN A 12 -17.33 -10.35 -10.91
C GLN A 12 -16.06 -9.73 -10.32
N ALA A 13 -15.87 -8.42 -10.43
CA ALA A 13 -14.72 -7.73 -9.86
C ALA A 13 -14.68 -7.87 -8.34
N LEU A 14 -15.84 -7.74 -7.68
CA LEU A 14 -15.97 -7.93 -6.24
C LEU A 14 -15.62 -9.38 -5.83
N GLU A 15 -16.15 -10.38 -6.52
CA GLU A 15 -15.84 -11.79 -6.26
C GLU A 15 -14.35 -12.10 -6.46
N GLN A 16 -13.72 -11.57 -7.50
CA GLN A 16 -12.29 -11.71 -7.78
C GLN A 16 -11.41 -11.05 -6.71
N SER A 17 -11.88 -10.01 -6.04
CA SER A 17 -11.13 -9.37 -4.94
C SER A 17 -10.95 -10.28 -3.72
N TYR A 18 -11.76 -11.32 -3.56
CA TYR A 18 -11.67 -12.31 -2.48
C TYR A 18 -10.85 -13.54 -2.82
N THR A 19 -10.18 -13.57 -3.97
CA THR A 19 -9.31 -14.70 -4.32
C THR A 19 -7.99 -14.67 -3.55
N MET A 20 -7.37 -15.86 -3.38
CA MET A 20 -6.08 -16.00 -2.70
C MET A 20 -4.93 -15.24 -3.39
N LEU A 21 -5.10 -14.82 -4.64
CA LEU A 21 -4.15 -13.94 -5.34
C LEU A 21 -4.22 -12.49 -4.84
N ASN A 22 -5.33 -12.09 -4.24
CA ASN A 22 -5.56 -10.73 -3.76
C ASN A 22 -5.59 -10.59 -2.24
N ILE A 23 -5.82 -11.67 -1.50
CA ILE A 23 -5.91 -11.63 -0.04
C ILE A 23 -4.68 -12.22 0.63
N CYS A 24 -4.35 -11.68 1.79
CA CYS A 24 -3.26 -12.12 2.63
C CYS A 24 -3.69 -12.03 4.11
N PRO A 25 -3.24 -12.94 5.00
CA PRO A 25 -3.59 -12.86 6.40
C PRO A 25 -3.18 -11.55 7.04
N GLN A 26 -4.15 -10.77 7.46
CA GLN A 26 -3.98 -9.46 8.10
C GLN A 26 -4.70 -9.44 9.44
N ARG A 27 -4.08 -8.84 10.46
CA ARG A 27 -4.71 -8.66 11.77
C ARG A 27 -5.95 -7.78 11.65
N LYS A 28 -7.01 -8.14 12.37
CA LYS A 28 -8.30 -7.43 12.29
C LYS A 28 -8.13 -5.94 12.61
N ASN A 29 -7.41 -5.60 13.69
CA ASN A 29 -7.26 -4.22 14.13
C ASN A 29 -6.47 -3.36 13.10
N LEU A 30 -5.48 -3.93 12.41
CA LEU A 30 -4.84 -3.25 11.29
C LEU A 30 -5.84 -3.08 10.13
N ASN A 31 -6.49 -4.18 9.71
CA ASN A 31 -7.37 -4.18 8.54
C ASN A 31 -8.57 -3.23 8.67
N THR A 32 -9.17 -3.12 9.85
CA THR A 32 -10.31 -2.23 10.14
C THR A 32 -9.92 -0.90 10.79
N GLY A 33 -8.63 -0.67 10.99
CA GLY A 33 -8.05 0.53 11.58
C GLY A 33 -7.22 1.33 10.57
N ALA A 34 -5.93 1.49 10.86
CA ALA A 34 -5.04 2.35 10.08
C ALA A 34 -4.97 1.97 8.58
N TRP A 35 -5.08 0.68 8.24
CA TRP A 35 -5.09 0.24 6.84
C TRP A 35 -6.35 0.69 6.10
N GLN A 36 -7.53 0.53 6.71
CA GLN A 36 -8.78 1.02 6.14
C GLN A 36 -8.77 2.55 5.99
N MET A 37 -8.30 3.27 7.00
CA MET A 37 -8.16 4.73 6.94
C MET A 37 -7.27 5.16 5.77
N LEU A 38 -6.15 4.46 5.53
CA LEU A 38 -5.28 4.72 4.40
C LEU A 38 -5.98 4.43 3.06
N GLU A 39 -6.77 3.37 2.96
CA GLU A 39 -7.57 3.07 1.76
C GLU A 39 -8.61 4.15 1.48
N GLU A 40 -9.23 4.71 2.51
CA GLU A 40 -10.16 5.85 2.39
C GLU A 40 -9.43 7.10 1.90
N LYS A 41 -8.25 7.40 2.45
CA LYS A 41 -7.41 8.51 1.96
C LYS A 41 -6.96 8.33 0.52
N VAL A 42 -6.59 7.14 0.10
CA VAL A 42 -6.25 6.86 -1.31
C VAL A 42 -7.43 7.16 -2.24
N ARG A 43 -8.66 6.84 -1.85
CA ARG A 43 -9.86 7.21 -2.62
C ARG A 43 -10.07 8.73 -2.70
N GLU A 44 -9.88 9.45 -1.59
CA GLU A 44 -9.94 10.93 -1.57
C GLU A 44 -8.88 11.52 -2.51
N TRP A 45 -7.65 11.01 -2.46
CA TRP A 45 -6.57 11.46 -3.35
C TRP A 45 -6.84 11.14 -4.83
N ALA A 46 -7.44 9.98 -5.11
CA ALA A 46 -7.84 9.63 -6.48
C ALA A 46 -8.90 10.61 -7.04
N MET A 47 -9.83 11.05 -6.21
CA MET A 47 -10.81 12.07 -6.60
C MET A 47 -10.15 13.44 -6.83
N ARG A 48 -9.13 13.79 -6.05
CA ARG A 48 -8.37 15.03 -6.20
C ARG A 48 -7.48 15.04 -7.44
N ASP A 49 -6.70 13.97 -7.63
CA ASP A 49 -5.62 13.90 -8.62
C ASP A 49 -6.04 13.17 -9.91
N SER A 50 -7.31 12.74 -10.01
CA SER A 50 -7.97 12.04 -11.13
C SER A 50 -7.44 10.63 -11.37
N VAL A 51 -6.13 10.39 -11.32
CA VAL A 51 -5.50 9.08 -11.54
C VAL A 51 -4.42 8.84 -10.51
N LEU A 52 -4.48 7.69 -9.85
CA LEU A 52 -3.41 7.18 -9.01
C LEU A 52 -2.97 5.79 -9.48
N VAL A 53 -1.67 5.54 -9.40
CA VAL A 53 -1.10 4.20 -9.45
C VAL A 53 -0.88 3.74 -8.03
N VAL A 54 -1.49 2.62 -7.63
CA VAL A 54 -1.38 2.07 -6.27
C VAL A 54 -0.79 0.68 -6.33
N ILE A 55 0.36 0.49 -5.69
CA ILE A 55 1.02 -0.79 -5.56
C ILE A 55 0.98 -1.19 -4.08
N THR A 56 0.50 -2.38 -3.78
CA THR A 56 0.32 -2.80 -2.38
C THR A 56 0.53 -4.30 -2.23
N GLY A 57 1.15 -4.69 -1.14
CA GLY A 57 1.44 -6.08 -0.87
C GLY A 57 2.00 -6.34 0.53
N PRO A 58 2.20 -7.62 0.88
CA PRO A 58 2.93 -8.02 2.07
C PRO A 58 4.45 -7.83 1.88
N ILE A 59 5.14 -7.51 2.97
CA ILE A 59 6.61 -7.62 3.02
C ILE A 59 6.95 -9.04 3.47
N LEU A 60 7.60 -9.79 2.58
CA LEU A 60 7.90 -11.20 2.79
C LEU A 60 9.26 -11.36 3.49
N ALA A 61 9.28 -12.07 4.59
CA ALA A 61 10.50 -12.45 5.31
C ALA A 61 10.85 -13.92 5.05
N LYS A 62 12.13 -14.28 5.21
CA LYS A 62 12.59 -15.68 5.04
C LYS A 62 11.89 -16.67 6.00
N GLN A 63 11.52 -16.20 7.18
CA GLN A 63 10.76 -16.98 8.17
C GLN A 63 9.54 -16.18 8.60
N MET A 64 8.38 -16.77 8.44
CA MET A 64 7.10 -16.19 8.83
C MET A 64 6.27 -17.21 9.60
N PRO A 65 5.51 -16.78 10.60
CA PRO A 65 4.54 -17.65 11.24
C PRO A 65 3.49 -18.10 10.21
N THR A 66 2.87 -19.24 10.46
CA THR A 66 1.83 -19.79 9.57
C THR A 66 0.54 -20.03 10.32
N ILE A 67 -0.57 -19.93 9.59
CA ILE A 67 -1.91 -20.33 10.05
C ILE A 67 -2.44 -21.48 9.20
N GLY A 68 -3.44 -22.16 9.72
CA GLY A 68 -4.06 -23.32 9.08
C GLY A 68 -3.51 -24.65 9.60
N LYS A 69 -4.40 -25.66 9.66
CA LYS A 69 -4.06 -27.01 10.15
C LYS A 69 -3.38 -27.84 9.04
N THR A 70 -3.97 -27.86 7.87
CA THR A 70 -3.54 -28.67 6.72
C THR A 70 -2.71 -27.84 5.75
N SER A 71 -3.22 -26.69 5.31
CA SER A 71 -2.49 -25.76 4.46
C SER A 71 -1.85 -24.68 5.31
N LYS A 72 -0.52 -24.66 5.29
CA LYS A 72 0.29 -23.67 6.03
C LYS A 72 0.34 -22.36 5.23
N ILE A 73 -0.44 -21.36 5.64
CA ILE A 73 -0.47 -20.04 5.01
C ILE A 73 0.42 -19.11 5.82
N ALA A 74 1.44 -18.54 5.19
CA ALA A 74 2.34 -17.59 5.82
C ALA A 74 1.61 -16.30 6.23
N VAL A 75 1.95 -15.78 7.41
CA VAL A 75 1.42 -14.52 7.94
C VAL A 75 2.53 -13.49 7.89
N PRO A 76 2.46 -12.50 7.00
CA PRO A 76 3.49 -11.48 6.91
C PRO A 76 3.48 -10.58 8.15
N GLY A 77 4.67 -10.10 8.54
CA GLY A 77 4.82 -9.18 9.67
C GLY A 77 4.49 -7.73 9.34
N GLN A 78 4.51 -7.37 8.07
CA GLN A 78 4.28 -6.00 7.59
C GLN A 78 3.61 -5.99 6.23
N PHE A 79 2.94 -4.88 5.92
CA PHE A 79 2.38 -4.57 4.60
C PHE A 79 2.89 -3.22 4.12
N PHE A 80 3.03 -3.09 2.81
CA PHE A 80 3.36 -1.82 2.17
C PHE A 80 2.27 -1.34 1.23
N LYS A 81 2.24 -0.04 0.99
CA LYS A 81 1.46 0.62 -0.05
C LYS A 81 2.28 1.77 -0.63
N VAL A 82 2.49 1.76 -1.94
CA VAL A 82 3.09 2.85 -2.71
C VAL A 82 1.99 3.51 -3.52
N VAL A 83 1.88 4.82 -3.47
CA VAL A 83 0.89 5.62 -4.19
C VAL A 83 1.62 6.64 -5.05
N PHE A 84 1.33 6.65 -6.33
CA PHE A 84 1.93 7.57 -7.30
C PHE A 84 0.84 8.34 -8.05
N ALA A 85 0.93 9.67 -8.06
CA ALA A 85 0.07 10.58 -8.80
C ALA A 85 0.80 11.13 -10.04
N PRO A 86 0.74 10.44 -11.19
CA PRO A 86 1.54 10.79 -12.38
C PRO A 86 1.13 12.11 -13.02
N TYR A 87 -0.11 12.52 -12.85
CA TYR A 87 -0.65 13.75 -13.47
C TYR A 87 -0.77 14.93 -12.50
N ALA A 88 -0.41 14.75 -11.22
CA ALA A 88 -0.21 15.87 -10.32
C ALA A 88 0.93 16.76 -10.83
N ARG A 89 0.90 18.04 -10.49
CA ARG A 89 1.93 18.99 -10.95
C ARG A 89 2.54 19.73 -9.75
N PRO A 90 3.79 19.38 -9.39
CA PRO A 90 4.60 18.26 -9.93
C PRO A 90 4.00 16.88 -9.64
N SER A 91 4.39 15.85 -10.42
CA SER A 91 4.12 14.45 -10.11
C SER A 91 4.67 14.12 -8.72
N ARG A 92 3.96 13.27 -7.96
CA ARG A 92 4.36 12.96 -6.57
C ARG A 92 4.08 11.51 -6.20
N ALA A 93 4.89 10.99 -5.30
CA ALA A 93 4.71 9.65 -4.74
C ALA A 93 4.81 9.69 -3.22
N ILE A 94 4.21 8.71 -2.58
CA ILE A 94 4.32 8.44 -1.15
C ILE A 94 4.23 6.95 -0.92
N ALA A 95 4.91 6.46 0.10
CA ALA A 95 4.83 5.07 0.49
C ALA A 95 4.49 4.94 1.99
N PHE A 96 3.98 3.76 2.36
CA PHE A 96 3.61 3.43 3.72
C PHE A 96 4.06 2.01 4.04
N VAL A 97 4.55 1.80 5.26
CA VAL A 97 4.85 0.48 5.82
C VAL A 97 4.14 0.37 7.16
N MET A 98 3.24 -0.60 7.26
CA MET A 98 2.46 -0.84 8.48
C MET A 98 2.74 -2.23 9.05
N PRO A 99 2.97 -2.36 10.37
CA PRO A 99 3.10 -3.65 11.02
C PRO A 99 1.77 -4.41 10.96
N ASN A 100 1.84 -5.74 10.79
CA ASN A 100 0.67 -6.62 10.88
C ASN A 100 0.34 -6.89 12.37
N ALA A 101 0.03 -5.82 13.09
CA ALA A 101 -0.24 -5.79 14.53
C ALA A 101 -1.33 -4.75 14.81
N ASP A 102 -1.59 -4.48 16.08
CA ASP A 102 -2.44 -3.36 16.48
C ASP A 102 -1.74 -2.05 16.10
N ALA A 103 -2.42 -1.26 15.28
CA ALA A 103 -1.90 -0.03 14.71
C ALA A 103 -2.65 1.16 15.34
N ASP A 104 -2.08 1.73 16.40
CA ASP A 104 -2.70 2.79 17.20
C ASP A 104 -2.36 4.21 16.69
N LYS A 105 -1.48 4.29 15.68
CA LYS A 105 -1.03 5.57 15.11
C LYS A 105 -1.94 6.01 13.96
N LEU A 106 -1.91 7.30 13.67
CA LEU A 106 -2.50 7.85 12.44
C LEU A 106 -1.80 7.23 11.20
N CYS A 107 -2.54 7.01 10.12
CA CYS A 107 -1.97 6.42 8.92
C CYS A 107 -0.81 7.24 8.33
N SER A 108 -0.80 8.57 8.51
CA SER A 108 0.30 9.44 8.10
C SER A 108 1.64 9.16 8.81
N GLU A 109 1.59 8.65 10.04
CA GLU A 109 2.79 8.33 10.83
C GLU A 109 3.51 7.06 10.33
N TYR A 110 2.90 6.30 9.44
CA TYR A 110 3.49 5.14 8.77
C TYR A 110 4.08 5.48 7.40
N ALA A 111 4.10 6.77 7.03
CA ALA A 111 4.69 7.22 5.78
C ALA A 111 6.21 6.99 5.79
N VAL A 112 6.71 6.46 4.68
CA VAL A 112 8.13 6.21 4.43
C VAL A 112 8.47 6.62 3.00
N SER A 113 9.74 6.66 2.65
CA SER A 113 10.17 6.85 1.26
C SER A 113 9.87 5.59 0.42
N VAL A 114 9.75 5.75 -0.89
CA VAL A 114 9.64 4.62 -1.81
C VAL A 114 10.91 3.78 -1.75
N ASP A 115 12.10 4.41 -1.68
CA ASP A 115 13.40 3.75 -1.47
C ASP A 115 13.38 2.76 -0.28
N GLU A 116 12.71 3.13 0.81
CA GLU A 116 12.60 2.25 1.98
C GLU A 116 11.75 1.01 1.66
N VAL A 117 10.67 1.15 0.91
CA VAL A 117 9.86 0.00 0.48
C VAL A 117 10.65 -0.87 -0.49
N GLU A 118 11.42 -0.29 -1.40
CA GLU A 118 12.31 -1.02 -2.32
C GLU A 118 13.36 -1.82 -1.56
N ARG A 119 14.01 -1.20 -0.57
CA ARG A 119 14.97 -1.87 0.31
C ARG A 119 14.35 -3.06 1.05
N LEU A 120 13.10 -2.95 1.48
CA LEU A 120 12.39 -4.01 2.21
C LEU A 120 11.86 -5.12 1.31
N THR A 121 11.53 -4.82 0.06
CA THR A 121 10.87 -5.77 -0.85
C THR A 121 11.80 -6.33 -1.92
N GLY A 122 12.86 -5.59 -2.27
CA GLY A 122 13.73 -5.88 -3.41
C GLY A 122 13.11 -5.52 -4.76
N PHE A 123 11.99 -4.80 -4.77
CA PHE A 123 11.39 -4.27 -6.00
C PHE A 123 12.07 -2.95 -6.39
N ASP A 124 11.91 -2.56 -7.65
CA ASP A 124 12.32 -1.30 -8.25
C ASP A 124 11.07 -0.72 -8.94
N PHE A 125 10.40 0.24 -8.28
CA PHE A 125 9.03 0.63 -8.64
C PHE A 125 8.94 1.54 -9.87
N PHE A 126 9.82 2.49 -10.01
CA PHE A 126 9.72 3.54 -11.03
C PHE A 126 10.81 3.45 -12.10
N ASN A 127 11.37 2.27 -12.31
CA ASN A 127 12.50 1.98 -13.21
C ASN A 127 12.29 2.36 -14.68
N THR A 128 11.08 2.72 -15.08
CA THR A 128 10.77 3.22 -16.43
C THR A 128 10.81 4.73 -16.55
N LEU A 129 10.96 5.45 -15.42
CA LEU A 129 11.08 6.91 -15.40
C LEU A 129 12.54 7.34 -15.58
N PRO A 130 12.78 8.57 -16.06
CA PRO A 130 14.13 9.12 -16.08
C PRO A 130 14.75 9.17 -14.66
N ASP A 131 16.04 8.84 -14.53
CA ASP A 131 16.75 8.71 -13.26
C ASP A 131 16.56 9.90 -12.30
N ALA A 132 16.52 11.11 -12.83
CA ALA A 132 16.35 12.32 -12.00
C ALA A 132 14.94 12.40 -11.40
N GLU A 133 13.92 11.96 -12.14
CA GLU A 133 12.54 11.92 -11.68
C GLU A 133 12.33 10.77 -10.70
N GLN A 134 12.88 9.60 -11.02
CA GLN A 134 12.88 8.44 -10.15
C GLN A 134 13.43 8.83 -8.76
N ARG A 135 14.69 9.34 -8.70
CA ARG A 135 15.29 9.79 -7.44
C ARG A 135 14.44 10.82 -6.68
N ARG A 136 13.82 11.75 -7.39
CA ARG A 136 12.95 12.76 -6.77
C ARG A 136 11.69 12.16 -6.12
N LEU A 137 11.11 11.16 -6.75
CA LEU A 137 9.88 10.49 -6.29
C LEU A 137 10.14 9.50 -5.16
N GLU A 138 11.32 8.87 -5.16
CA GLU A 138 11.63 7.73 -4.28
C GLU A 138 12.32 8.13 -2.98
N SER A 139 13.19 9.16 -3.01
CA SER A 139 14.06 9.49 -1.88
C SER A 139 13.38 10.25 -0.74
N GLY A 140 12.28 10.92 -0.99
CA GLY A 140 11.62 11.81 -0.03
C GLY A 140 10.36 11.21 0.62
N VAL A 141 10.00 11.80 1.78
CA VAL A 141 8.71 11.57 2.43
C VAL A 141 8.03 12.93 2.58
N ASP A 142 7.07 13.22 1.72
CA ASP A 142 6.28 14.46 1.77
C ASP A 142 4.83 14.14 2.18
N ALA A 143 4.67 13.69 3.44
CA ALA A 143 3.37 13.35 3.98
C ALA A 143 2.44 14.59 4.02
N ASP A 144 3.00 15.76 4.30
CA ASP A 144 2.21 16.98 4.45
C ASP A 144 1.45 17.32 3.16
N SER A 145 2.08 17.23 1.99
CA SER A 145 1.42 17.51 0.71
C SER A 145 0.30 16.53 0.36
N TRP A 146 0.30 15.35 0.97
CA TRP A 146 -0.73 14.34 0.78
C TRP A 146 -1.90 14.49 1.75
N PHE A 147 -1.65 14.86 3.01
CA PHE A 147 -2.64 14.88 4.09
C PHE A 147 -3.19 16.28 4.40
N GLN A 148 -2.56 17.36 3.92
CA GLN A 148 -3.09 18.72 4.08
C GLN A 148 -4.27 18.94 3.10
N PHE A 149 -5.43 19.28 3.68
CA PHE A 149 -6.62 19.84 3.03
C PHE A 149 -7.24 20.90 3.93
#